data_52f07047de65721680f6681bb050ee56
#
_entry.id   52f07047de65721680f6681bb050ee56
#
_cell.length_a   1.000
_cell.length_b   1.000
_cell.length_c   1.000
_cell.angle_alpha   90.00
_cell.angle_beta   90.00
_cell.angle_gamma   90.00
#
_symmetry.space_group_name_H-M   'P 1'
#
loop_
_entity.id
_entity.type
_entity.pdbx_description
1 polymer ?
#
loop_
_entity_poly.entity_id
_entity_poly.type
_entity_poly.pdbx_seq_one_letter_code
_entity_poly.pdbx_strand_id
1 'polypeptide(L)' 'MTVETIEATILGIFRNVLKNQDLGEDADFFEAGGDSLLAIDAIELIGQAVGRDLDSVLIFMFPTPESCAGAVADLG' A
#
# COMPACT_ATOMS: atom_id res chain seq x y z
N MET A 1 -14.08 1.14 7.62
CA MET A 1 -13.41 0.26 6.65
C MET A 1 -12.69 -0.84 7.41
N THR A 2 -12.85 -2.08 7.03
CA THR A 2 -12.18 -3.21 7.70
C THR A 2 -10.74 -3.34 7.20
N VAL A 3 -9.90 -4.05 7.98
CA VAL A 3 -8.52 -4.34 7.56
C VAL A 3 -8.50 -5.06 6.21
N GLU A 4 -9.41 -6.01 6.02
CA GLU A 4 -9.52 -6.77 4.77
C GLU A 4 -9.85 -5.88 3.58
N THR A 5 -10.73 -4.90 3.76
CA THR A 5 -11.07 -3.94 2.72
C THR A 5 -9.88 -3.04 2.41
N ILE A 6 -9.18 -2.58 3.45
CA ILE A 6 -7.98 -1.76 3.28
C ILE A 6 -6.89 -2.55 2.55
N GLU A 7 -6.70 -3.81 2.92
CA GLU A 7 -5.71 -4.68 2.26
C GLU A 7 -6.02 -4.86 0.78
N ALA A 8 -7.28 -5.12 0.43
CA ALA A 8 -7.68 -5.27 -0.96
C ALA A 8 -7.45 -3.98 -1.75
N THR A 9 -7.74 -2.83 -1.13
CA THR A 9 -7.53 -1.52 -1.73
C THR A 9 -6.04 -1.28 -1.98
N ILE A 10 -5.20 -1.56 -0.99
CA ILE A 10 -3.75 -1.38 -1.11
C ILE A 10 -3.18 -2.32 -2.17
N LEU A 11 -3.62 -3.56 -2.18
CA LEU A 11 -3.17 -4.51 -3.20
C LEU A 11 -3.49 -4.01 -4.61
N GLY A 12 -4.70 -3.51 -4.82
CA GLY A 12 -5.09 -2.93 -6.10
C GLY A 12 -4.22 -1.75 -6.50
N ILE A 13 -3.89 -0.90 -5.54
CA ILE A 13 -3.03 0.27 -5.77
C ILE A 13 -1.60 -0.18 -6.10
N PHE A 14 -1.06 -1.14 -5.37
CA PHE A 14 0.26 -1.69 -5.66
C PHE A 14 0.32 -2.28 -7.08
N ARG A 15 -0.69 -3.05 -7.45
CA ARG A 15 -0.77 -3.63 -8.80
C ARG A 15 -0.78 -2.55 -9.89
N ASN A 16 -1.52 -1.47 -9.66
CA ASN A 16 -1.60 -0.37 -10.62
C ASN A 16 -0.29 0.43 -10.69
N VAL A 17 0.26 0.80 -9.54
CA VAL A 17 1.47 1.61 -9.47
C VAL A 17 2.67 0.85 -10.04
N LEU A 18 2.78 -0.43 -9.71
CA LEU A 18 3.89 -1.29 -10.16
C LEU A 18 3.62 -1.94 -11.51
N LYS A 19 2.40 -1.77 -12.04
CA LYS A 19 1.99 -2.33 -13.33
C LYS A 19 2.18 -3.83 -13.39
N ASN A 20 1.79 -4.51 -12.31
CA ASN A 20 1.92 -5.96 -12.17
C ASN A 20 0.68 -6.52 -11.48
N GLN A 21 -0.21 -7.11 -12.26
CA GLN A 21 -1.48 -7.65 -11.76
C GLN A 21 -1.33 -8.99 -11.04
N ASP A 22 -0.12 -9.57 -11.06
CA ASP A 22 0.14 -10.87 -10.42
C ASP A 22 0.55 -10.75 -8.95
N LEU A 23 0.70 -9.54 -8.42
CA LEU A 23 1.09 -9.35 -7.02
C LEU A 23 0.03 -9.86 -6.06
N GLY A 24 0.47 -10.52 -4.99
CA GLY A 24 -0.40 -10.99 -3.90
C GLY A 24 -0.24 -10.14 -2.65
N GLU A 25 -0.97 -10.49 -1.58
CA GLU A 25 -0.99 -9.73 -0.34
C GLU A 25 0.35 -9.69 0.38
N ASP A 26 1.23 -10.64 0.10
CA ASP A 26 2.57 -10.75 0.70
C ASP A 26 3.68 -10.19 -0.19
N ALA A 27 3.33 -9.57 -1.32
CA ALA A 27 4.31 -9.02 -2.24
C ALA A 27 4.97 -7.77 -1.64
N ASP A 28 6.31 -7.77 -1.60
CA ASP A 28 7.07 -6.61 -1.13
C ASP A 28 7.12 -5.55 -2.23
N PHE A 29 6.71 -4.33 -1.89
CA PHE A 29 6.61 -3.23 -2.84
C PHE A 29 7.93 -2.99 -3.58
N PHE A 30 9.05 -2.99 -2.86
CA PHE A 30 10.36 -2.68 -3.43
C PHE A 30 10.94 -3.84 -4.20
N GLU A 31 10.75 -5.06 -3.73
CA GLU A 31 11.18 -6.26 -4.46
C GLU A 31 10.40 -6.43 -5.76
N ALA A 32 9.16 -5.97 -5.79
CA ALA A 32 8.31 -6.04 -6.98
C ALA A 32 8.59 -4.92 -8.00
N GLY A 33 9.61 -4.11 -7.75
CA GLY A 33 10.02 -3.06 -8.69
C GLY A 33 9.73 -1.64 -8.25
N GLY A 34 9.23 -1.44 -7.03
CA GLY A 34 8.95 -0.11 -6.50
C GLY A 34 10.21 0.64 -6.10
N ASP A 35 10.13 1.95 -6.11
CA ASP A 35 11.17 2.85 -5.63
C ASP A 35 10.52 3.98 -4.80
N SER A 36 11.32 4.95 -4.38
CA SER A 36 10.85 6.05 -3.53
C SER A 36 9.77 6.89 -4.20
N LEU A 37 9.89 7.15 -5.50
CA LEU A 37 8.90 7.94 -6.22
C LEU A 37 7.58 7.19 -6.36
N LEU A 38 7.65 5.91 -6.68
CA LEU A 38 6.46 5.08 -6.78
C LEU A 38 5.80 4.89 -5.41
N ALA A 39 6.59 4.83 -4.34
CA ALA A 39 6.05 4.75 -2.99
C ALA A 39 5.25 6.02 -2.63
N ILE A 40 5.72 7.19 -3.03
CA ILE A 40 4.99 8.44 -2.81
C ILE A 40 3.66 8.41 -3.56
N ASP A 41 3.67 7.98 -4.83
CA ASP A 41 2.44 7.88 -5.61
C ASP A 41 1.46 6.89 -4.98
N ALA A 42 1.96 5.73 -4.55
CA ALA A 42 1.13 4.71 -3.94
C ALA A 42 0.50 5.22 -2.63
N ILE A 43 1.29 5.88 -1.77
CA ILE A 43 0.77 6.34 -0.48
C ILE A 43 -0.27 7.45 -0.65
N GLU A 44 -0.13 8.29 -1.65
CA GLU A 44 -1.14 9.31 -1.95
C GLU A 44 -2.47 8.66 -2.34
N LEU A 45 -2.42 7.64 -3.18
CA LEU A 45 -3.62 6.92 -3.60
C LEU A 45 -4.26 6.18 -2.43
N ILE A 46 -3.44 5.56 -1.59
CA ILE A 46 -3.95 4.87 -0.39
C ILE A 46 -4.61 5.89 0.55
N GLY A 47 -3.96 7.02 0.78
CA GLY A 47 -4.51 8.08 1.62
C GLY A 47 -5.86 8.58 1.14
N GLN A 48 -6.00 8.80 -0.17
CA GLN A 48 -7.26 9.21 -0.76
C GLN A 48 -8.34 8.15 -0.58
N ALA A 49 -7.98 6.89 -0.75
CA ALA A 49 -8.93 5.79 -0.64
C ALA A 49 -9.44 5.59 0.80
N VAL A 50 -8.59 5.81 1.80
CA VAL A 50 -8.98 5.62 3.20
C VAL A 50 -9.36 6.93 3.89
N GLY A 51 -9.23 8.06 3.18
CA GLY A 51 -9.60 9.37 3.73
C GLY A 51 -8.63 9.89 4.77
N ARG A 52 -7.34 9.60 4.65
CA ARG A 52 -6.31 10.02 5.60
C ARG A 52 -5.08 10.56 4.90
N ASP A 53 -4.38 11.46 5.59
CA ASP A 53 -3.07 11.92 5.18
C ASP A 53 -2.04 10.91 5.71
N LEU A 54 -1.37 10.21 4.80
CA LEU A 54 -0.40 9.18 5.15
C LEU A 54 0.98 9.58 4.66
N ASP A 55 2.00 9.18 5.42
CA ASP A 55 3.40 9.42 5.06
C ASP A 55 3.93 8.19 4.31
N SER A 56 4.72 8.43 3.25
CA SER A 56 5.30 7.35 2.47
C SER A 56 6.19 6.41 3.29
N VAL A 57 6.65 6.84 4.46
CA VAL A 57 7.41 5.98 5.36
C VAL A 57 6.64 4.69 5.71
N LEU A 58 5.32 4.72 5.66
CA LEU A 58 4.52 3.53 5.92
C LEU A 58 4.84 2.40 4.95
N ILE A 59 5.10 2.71 3.68
CA ILE A 59 5.46 1.68 2.70
C ILE A 59 6.87 1.15 2.95
N PHE A 60 7.80 2.02 3.40
CA PHE A 60 9.14 1.58 3.74
C PHE A 60 9.16 0.65 4.96
N MET A 61 8.33 0.93 5.96
CA MET A 61 8.25 0.12 7.17
C MET A 61 7.38 -1.12 6.99
N PHE A 62 6.34 -1.01 6.17
CA PHE A 62 5.35 -2.08 5.96
C PHE A 62 5.14 -2.27 4.46
N PRO A 63 6.08 -2.92 3.77
CA PRO A 63 6.11 -2.91 2.30
C PRO A 63 5.16 -3.90 1.61
N THR A 64 4.41 -4.71 2.35
CA THR A 64 3.43 -5.62 1.75
C THR A 64 2.02 -5.07 1.92
N PRO A 65 1.07 -5.40 1.03
CA PRO A 65 -0.32 -4.98 1.22
C PRO A 65 -0.88 -5.39 2.57
N GLU A 66 -0.57 -6.60 3.01
CA GLU A 66 -0.99 -7.14 4.29
C GLU A 66 -0.46 -6.31 5.46
N SER A 67 0.86 -6.09 5.51
CA SER A 67 1.47 -5.34 6.61
C SER A 67 1.08 -3.86 6.57
N CYS A 68 0.99 -3.28 5.38
CA CYS A 68 0.60 -1.89 5.22
C CYS A 68 -0.85 -1.68 5.66
N ALA A 69 -1.74 -2.60 5.32
CA ALA A 69 -3.14 -2.52 5.75
C ALA A 69 -3.27 -2.56 7.27
N GLY A 70 -2.50 -3.43 7.93
CA GLY A 70 -2.47 -3.50 9.39
C GLY A 70 -2.03 -2.19 10.01
N ALA A 71 -0.98 -1.58 9.45
CA ALA A 71 -0.46 -0.30 9.94
C ALA A 71 -1.48 0.84 9.74
N VAL A 72 -2.13 0.88 8.58
CA VAL A 72 -3.16 1.90 8.30
C VAL A 72 -4.35 1.74 9.25
N ALA A 73 -4.78 0.51 9.48
CA ALA A 73 -5.89 0.23 10.41
C ALA A 73 -5.56 0.66 11.84
N ASP A 74 -4.30 0.50 12.26
CA ASP A 74 -3.86 0.86 13.61
C ASP A 74 -3.83 2.38 13.84
N LEU A 75 -3.80 3.17 12.78
CA LEU A 75 -3.87 4.62 12.91
C LEU A 75 -5.26 5.10 13.38
N GLY A 76 -6.19 4.18 13.40
CA GLY A 76 -7.51 4.45 13.94
C GLY A 76 -8.41 5.23 13.09
#